data_23f60846c73b3a486cd661641c3eb1d8
#
_entry.id   23f60846c73b3a486cd661641c3eb1d8
#
_cell.length_a   1.000
_cell.length_b   1.000
_cell.length_c   1.000
_cell.angle_alpha   90.00
_cell.angle_beta   90.00
_cell.angle_gamma   90.00
#
_symmetry.space_group_name_H-M   'P 1'
#
loop_
_entity.id
_entity.type
_entity.pdbx_description
1 polymer ?
#
loop_
_entity_poly.entity_id
_entity_poly.type
_entity_poly.pdbx_seq_one_letter_code
_entity_poly.pdbx_strand_id
1 'polypeptide(L)'
;GDHRDLHSCPTRRSSDLGRTVTALSLGCGTGAAEIRWAETGRFSRIDAYDLSAPRIARATQVAEQQGLDHILHYAVGDIDRLQIADNTYDVALVEQSLHHFSPLDRVLTAISRSLKPGGLFILHEFVGPSRFQWTDRQLAVVNSLLRILPEKFKTKWASAEIKKEVFRPSRWRMHYNDPSEAMESSHILSQLAIHFDIVELKEYGGTVLHLLLYEIAHHFLPGDPEAEKWLALFFEVEDILLQTGELPSDHIVAVCTTK
;
A
#
# COMPACT_ATOMS: atom_id res chain seq x y z
N GLY A 1 -22.35 7.79 13.07
CA GLY A 1 -21.57 7.13 12.07
C GLY A 1 -20.23 6.76 12.67
N ASP A 2 -19.94 5.50 12.69
CA ASP A 2 -18.73 4.90 13.26
C ASP A 2 -17.55 5.17 12.31
N HIS A 3 -16.70 6.10 12.68
CA HIS A 3 -15.39 6.24 12.04
C HIS A 3 -14.60 4.98 12.42
N ARG A 4 -14.55 4.00 11.50
CA ARG A 4 -13.74 2.80 11.69
C ARG A 4 -12.29 3.20 11.86
N ASP A 5 -11.78 3.03 13.06
CA ASP A 5 -10.37 3.20 13.40
C ASP A 5 -9.51 2.26 12.53
N LEU A 6 -8.95 2.78 11.46
CA LEU A 6 -7.96 2.10 10.61
C LEU A 6 -6.62 1.85 11.36
N HIS A 7 -6.55 2.26 12.63
CA HIS A 7 -5.34 2.16 13.46
C HIS A 7 -5.30 0.96 14.41
N SER A 8 -6.31 0.10 14.41
CA SER A 8 -6.26 -1.12 15.22
C SER A 8 -5.63 -2.28 14.45
N CYS A 9 -4.31 -2.30 14.42
CA CYS A 9 -3.56 -3.53 14.11
C CYS A 9 -3.98 -4.62 15.14
N PRO A 10 -4.28 -5.87 14.73
CA PRO A 10 -4.73 -6.91 15.65
C PRO A 10 -3.60 -7.31 16.60
N THR A 11 -3.59 -6.73 17.79
CA THR A 11 -2.60 -6.95 18.86
C THR A 11 -3.04 -8.00 19.86
N ARG A 12 -3.62 -9.12 19.43
CA ARG A 12 -4.05 -10.19 20.32
C ARG A 12 -3.00 -11.28 20.55
N ARG A 13 -1.72 -10.91 20.70
CA ARG A 13 -0.70 -11.72 21.41
C ARG A 13 0.35 -10.85 22.06
N SER A 14 -0.03 -9.79 22.77
CA SER A 14 0.90 -8.93 23.49
C SER A 14 1.05 -9.30 24.96
N SER A 15 0.91 -10.58 25.33
CA SER A 15 1.18 -11.04 26.70
C SER A 15 2.66 -11.36 26.98
N ASP A 16 3.53 -11.25 25.98
CA ASP A 16 4.99 -11.30 26.18
C ASP A 16 5.60 -9.89 26.16
N LEU A 17 5.09 -9.02 27.01
CA LEU A 17 5.52 -7.64 27.21
C LEU A 17 6.94 -7.53 27.80
N GLY A 18 7.93 -7.90 27.04
CA GLY A 18 9.36 -7.82 27.39
C GLY A 18 10.28 -8.06 26.18
N ARG A 19 9.75 -8.56 25.07
CA ARG A 19 10.56 -8.88 23.88
C ARG A 19 10.39 -7.80 22.83
N THR A 20 11.45 -7.07 22.57
CA THR A 20 11.53 -6.12 21.45
C THR A 20 11.61 -6.87 20.13
N VAL A 21 10.90 -6.39 19.13
CA VAL A 21 10.71 -7.00 17.82
C VAL A 21 11.74 -6.49 16.83
N THR A 22 12.31 -7.38 16.02
CA THR A 22 13.15 -7.02 14.86
C THR A 22 12.35 -7.13 13.58
N ALA A 23 12.46 -6.13 12.69
CA ALA A 23 11.71 -6.12 11.44
C ALA A 23 12.61 -5.92 10.22
N LEU A 24 12.16 -6.51 9.10
CA LEU A 24 12.61 -6.24 7.73
C LEU A 24 11.57 -5.38 7.03
N SER A 25 11.97 -4.30 6.36
CA SER A 25 11.10 -3.54 5.48
C SER A 25 11.67 -3.48 4.06
N LEU A 26 10.83 -3.76 3.06
CA LEU A 26 11.22 -3.77 1.65
C LEU A 26 10.44 -2.72 0.85
N GLY A 27 11.18 -1.89 0.08
CA GLY A 27 10.60 -0.79 -0.66
C GLY A 27 10.16 0.36 0.24
N CYS A 28 10.98 0.70 1.25
CA CYS A 28 10.65 1.69 2.28
C CYS A 28 10.52 3.14 1.76
N GLY A 29 10.95 3.41 0.53
CA GLY A 29 10.88 4.74 -0.05
C GLY A 29 11.59 5.79 0.81
N THR A 30 10.85 6.81 1.24
CA THR A 30 11.36 7.90 2.10
C THR A 30 11.21 7.64 3.60
N GLY A 31 10.84 6.41 4.00
CA GLY A 31 10.84 5.98 5.39
C GLY A 31 9.61 6.34 6.22
N ALA A 32 8.54 6.86 5.59
CA ALA A 32 7.39 7.34 6.34
C ALA A 32 6.62 6.22 7.08
N ALA A 33 6.57 5.03 6.51
CA ALA A 33 5.93 3.87 7.15
C ALA A 33 6.77 3.39 8.34
N GLU A 34 8.07 3.24 8.16
CA GLU A 34 9.00 2.76 9.17
C GLU A 34 9.04 3.67 10.39
N ILE A 35 8.96 5.01 10.18
CA ILE A 35 8.85 5.99 11.27
C ILE A 35 7.60 5.71 12.10
N ARG A 36 6.41 5.56 11.48
CA ARG A 36 5.18 5.23 12.21
C ARG A 36 5.29 3.92 12.99
N TRP A 37 5.95 2.90 12.41
CA TRP A 37 6.20 1.64 13.11
C TRP A 37 7.15 1.82 14.29
N ALA A 38 8.25 2.56 14.13
CA ALA A 38 9.21 2.82 15.21
C ALA A 38 8.58 3.61 16.36
N GLU A 39 7.72 4.60 16.08
CA GLU A 39 6.99 5.39 17.07
C GLU A 39 6.04 4.56 17.95
N THR A 40 5.65 3.35 17.51
CA THR A 40 4.87 2.44 18.36
C THR A 40 5.65 1.95 19.60
N GLY A 41 6.96 2.11 19.62
CA GLY A 41 7.85 1.65 20.69
C GLY A 41 7.99 0.12 20.79
N ARG A 42 7.52 -0.63 19.80
CA ARG A 42 7.52 -2.10 19.80
C ARG A 42 8.74 -2.71 19.13
N PHE A 43 9.45 -1.93 18.33
CA PHE A 43 10.59 -2.38 17.55
C PHE A 43 11.90 -1.97 18.21
N SER A 44 12.85 -2.91 18.27
CA SER A 44 14.25 -2.60 18.66
C SER A 44 15.09 -2.31 17.43
N ARG A 45 14.68 -2.80 16.27
CA ARG A 45 15.39 -2.64 15.01
C ARG A 45 14.44 -2.84 13.83
N ILE A 46 14.55 -1.97 12.83
CA ILE A 46 13.92 -2.10 11.53
C ILE A 46 15.02 -1.92 10.47
N ASP A 47 15.36 -2.99 9.77
CA ASP A 47 16.26 -2.94 8.61
C ASP A 47 15.40 -2.68 7.36
N ALA A 48 15.58 -1.51 6.75
CA ALA A 48 14.73 -1.02 5.68
C ALA A 48 15.53 -0.80 4.39
N TYR A 49 15.01 -1.32 3.28
CA TYR A 49 15.69 -1.30 1.99
C TYR A 49 14.85 -0.66 0.92
N ASP A 50 15.48 0.15 0.08
CA ASP A 50 14.90 0.69 -1.16
C ASP A 50 15.99 0.77 -2.24
N LEU A 51 15.59 0.67 -3.51
CA LEU A 51 16.52 0.76 -4.64
C LEU A 51 17.05 2.19 -4.86
N SER A 52 16.30 3.19 -4.41
CA SER A 52 16.56 4.61 -4.66
C SER A 52 17.48 5.22 -3.60
N ALA A 53 18.74 5.43 -3.94
CA ALA A 53 19.69 6.10 -3.05
C ALA A 53 19.22 7.49 -2.57
N PRO A 54 18.59 8.36 -3.39
CA PRO A 54 18.04 9.63 -2.93
C PRO A 54 16.91 9.49 -1.90
N ARG A 55 16.05 8.47 -2.06
CA ARG A 55 14.98 8.18 -1.08
C ARG A 55 15.57 7.70 0.24
N ILE A 56 16.54 6.79 0.20
CA ILE A 56 17.25 6.30 1.40
C ILE A 56 17.96 7.45 2.11
N ALA A 57 18.67 8.32 1.41
CA ALA A 57 19.30 9.48 2.03
C ALA A 57 18.28 10.37 2.76
N ARG A 58 17.11 10.58 2.15
CA ARG A 58 16.02 11.33 2.79
C ARG A 58 15.45 10.61 4.01
N ALA A 59 15.23 9.29 3.92
CA ALA A 59 14.72 8.48 5.04
C ALA A 59 15.68 8.54 6.24
N THR A 60 16.98 8.35 5.99
CA THR A 60 18.03 8.45 7.02
C THR A 60 18.04 9.82 7.69
N GLN A 61 18.03 10.90 6.89
CA GLN A 61 17.99 12.26 7.41
C GLN A 61 16.79 12.51 8.34
N VAL A 62 15.62 12.02 7.95
CA VAL A 62 14.40 12.20 8.77
C VAL A 62 14.49 11.38 10.06
N ALA A 63 14.97 10.15 10.00
CA ALA A 63 15.17 9.32 11.19
C ALA A 63 16.13 9.97 12.20
N GLU A 64 17.27 10.50 11.73
CA GLU A 64 18.21 11.26 12.55
C GLU A 64 17.57 12.49 13.21
N GLN A 65 16.81 13.27 12.44
CA GLN A 65 16.11 14.47 12.95
C GLN A 65 15.08 14.13 14.04
N GLN A 66 14.50 12.94 13.99
CA GLN A 66 13.51 12.45 14.96
C GLN A 66 14.13 11.59 16.09
N GLY A 67 15.45 11.36 16.06
CA GLY A 67 16.16 10.55 17.06
C GLY A 67 15.82 9.06 16.98
N LEU A 68 15.39 8.57 15.80
CA LEU A 68 14.98 7.18 15.55
C LEU A 68 16.06 6.37 14.81
N ASP A 69 17.23 6.95 14.54
CA ASP A 69 18.36 6.32 13.85
C ASP A 69 18.95 5.12 14.61
N HIS A 70 18.71 5.03 15.91
CA HIS A 70 19.08 3.88 16.74
C HIS A 70 18.15 2.66 16.53
N ILE A 71 16.97 2.83 15.91
CA ILE A 71 16.00 1.77 15.59
C ILE A 71 15.94 1.53 14.07
N LEU A 72 15.95 2.63 13.28
CA LEU A 72 15.74 2.60 11.83
C LEU A 72 17.07 2.55 11.09
N HIS A 73 17.33 1.46 10.39
CA HIS A 73 18.53 1.23 9.61
C HIS A 73 18.17 1.18 8.13
N TYR A 74 18.37 2.29 7.43
CA TYR A 74 18.07 2.41 6.01
C TYR A 74 19.29 2.08 5.16
N ALA A 75 19.11 1.26 4.12
CA ALA A 75 20.19 0.93 3.18
C ALA A 75 19.65 0.83 1.74
N VAL A 76 20.48 1.23 0.78
CA VAL A 76 20.20 0.97 -0.63
C VAL A 76 20.33 -0.53 -0.88
N GLY A 77 19.27 -1.14 -1.40
CA GLY A 77 19.23 -2.57 -1.67
C GLY A 77 18.34 -2.91 -2.86
N ASP A 78 18.90 -3.70 -3.77
CA ASP A 78 18.16 -4.35 -4.84
C ASP A 78 17.69 -5.70 -4.31
N ILE A 79 16.38 -5.92 -4.18
CA ILE A 79 15.83 -7.17 -3.64
C ILE A 79 16.31 -8.40 -4.41
N ASP A 80 16.62 -8.25 -5.68
CA ASP A 80 17.12 -9.33 -6.52
C ASP A 80 18.56 -9.75 -6.18
N ARG A 81 19.29 -8.89 -5.47
CA ARG A 81 20.69 -9.10 -5.09
C ARG A 81 20.89 -9.08 -3.60
N LEU A 82 19.88 -8.65 -2.85
CA LEU A 82 19.97 -8.53 -1.40
C LEU A 82 20.08 -9.91 -0.76
N GLN A 83 21.12 -10.11 0.02
CA GLN A 83 21.27 -11.31 0.84
C GLN A 83 20.66 -11.08 2.20
N ILE A 84 19.41 -11.52 2.36
CA ILE A 84 18.69 -11.46 3.62
C ILE A 84 18.95 -12.77 4.37
N ALA A 85 19.45 -12.67 5.60
CA ALA A 85 19.71 -13.85 6.42
C ALA A 85 18.41 -14.57 6.80
N ASP A 86 18.45 -15.90 6.76
CA ASP A 86 17.30 -16.74 7.12
C ASP A 86 17.00 -16.63 8.63
N ASN A 87 15.73 -16.77 9.02
CA ASN A 87 15.27 -16.83 10.41
C ASN A 87 15.76 -15.66 11.28
N THR A 88 15.81 -14.46 10.73
CA THR A 88 16.41 -13.29 11.40
C THR A 88 15.35 -12.37 11.99
N TYR A 89 14.23 -12.17 11.29
CA TYR A 89 13.25 -11.16 11.65
C TYR A 89 12.00 -11.76 12.31
N ASP A 90 11.44 -11.04 13.27
CA ASP A 90 10.16 -11.37 13.88
C ASP A 90 9.00 -10.91 12.99
N VAL A 91 9.21 -9.83 12.22
CA VAL A 91 8.21 -9.24 11.33
C VAL A 91 8.86 -8.84 10.00
N ALA A 92 8.15 -9.05 8.90
CA ALA A 92 8.43 -8.39 7.63
C ALA A 92 7.32 -7.39 7.32
N LEU A 93 7.68 -6.22 6.81
CA LEU A 93 6.79 -5.11 6.49
C LEU A 93 6.94 -4.76 5.01
N VAL A 94 5.83 -4.70 4.29
CA VAL A 94 5.79 -4.18 2.92
C VAL A 94 4.57 -3.27 2.78
N GLU A 95 4.81 -1.98 2.51
CA GLU A 95 3.74 -1.00 2.41
C GLU A 95 3.82 -0.29 1.05
N GLN A 96 2.82 -0.53 0.19
CA GLN A 96 2.68 0.08 -1.14
C GLN A 96 3.94 -0.07 -2.02
N SER A 97 4.55 -1.26 -2.01
CA SER A 97 5.78 -1.50 -2.76
C SER A 97 5.87 -2.89 -3.42
N LEU A 98 5.10 -3.89 -2.94
CA LEU A 98 5.16 -5.24 -3.49
C LEU A 98 4.75 -5.29 -4.98
N HIS A 99 3.84 -4.40 -5.41
CA HIS A 99 3.40 -4.29 -6.79
C HIS A 99 4.52 -3.85 -7.77
N HIS A 100 5.63 -3.31 -7.26
CA HIS A 100 6.82 -3.01 -8.05
C HIS A 100 7.77 -4.19 -8.19
N PHE A 101 7.60 -5.27 -7.42
CA PHE A 101 8.50 -6.41 -7.45
C PHE A 101 8.05 -7.48 -8.44
N SER A 102 9.02 -8.03 -9.19
CA SER A 102 8.80 -9.14 -10.13
C SER A 102 10.10 -9.89 -10.36
N PRO A 103 10.09 -11.24 -10.30
CA PRO A 103 8.92 -12.08 -10.07
C PRO A 103 8.52 -12.13 -8.59
N LEU A 104 7.22 -12.11 -8.31
CA LEU A 104 6.68 -12.14 -6.93
C LEU A 104 7.11 -13.37 -6.14
N ASP A 105 7.12 -14.54 -6.76
CA ASP A 105 7.52 -15.81 -6.15
C ASP A 105 8.89 -15.72 -5.46
N ARG A 106 9.87 -15.11 -6.13
CA ARG A 106 11.21 -14.93 -5.59
C ARG A 106 11.25 -14.04 -4.35
N VAL A 107 10.53 -12.92 -4.41
CA VAL A 107 10.50 -11.95 -3.31
C VAL A 107 9.77 -12.53 -2.10
N LEU A 108 8.62 -13.17 -2.31
CA LEU A 108 7.85 -13.80 -1.25
C LEU A 108 8.61 -14.98 -0.61
N THR A 109 9.36 -15.75 -1.41
CA THR A 109 10.27 -16.78 -0.89
C THR A 109 11.35 -16.16 0.00
N ALA A 110 11.98 -15.05 -0.42
CA ALA A 110 13.01 -14.38 0.37
C ALA A 110 12.45 -13.83 1.69
N ILE A 111 11.26 -13.23 1.66
CA ILE A 111 10.55 -12.76 2.85
C ILE A 111 10.25 -13.94 3.79
N SER A 112 9.67 -15.02 3.28
CA SER A 112 9.32 -16.20 4.08
C SER A 112 10.54 -16.79 4.79
N ARG A 113 11.67 -16.93 4.08
CA ARG A 113 12.92 -17.44 4.66
C ARG A 113 13.54 -16.51 5.71
N SER A 114 13.40 -15.20 5.53
CA SER A 114 13.95 -14.21 6.46
C SER A 114 13.24 -14.19 7.81
N LEU A 115 12.00 -14.62 7.86
CA LEU A 115 11.19 -14.68 9.06
C LEU A 115 11.57 -15.85 9.96
N LYS A 116 11.59 -15.59 11.26
CA LYS A 116 11.70 -16.64 12.29
C LYS A 116 10.44 -17.53 12.25
N PRO A 117 10.53 -18.77 12.77
CA PRO A 117 9.34 -19.61 12.94
C PRO A 117 8.25 -18.85 13.73
N GLY A 118 7.04 -18.75 13.15
CA GLY A 118 5.93 -17.97 13.70
C GLY A 118 6.05 -16.46 13.54
N GLY A 119 7.02 -15.99 12.76
CA GLY A 119 7.14 -14.58 12.38
C GLY A 119 5.98 -14.12 11.50
N LEU A 120 5.72 -12.81 11.49
CA LEU A 120 4.61 -12.20 10.78
C LEU A 120 5.08 -11.49 9.52
N PHE A 121 4.31 -11.64 8.46
CA PHE A 121 4.41 -10.76 7.29
C PHE A 121 3.19 -9.83 7.26
N ILE A 122 3.41 -8.53 7.38
CA ILE A 122 2.39 -7.50 7.35
C ILE A 122 2.50 -6.75 6.02
N LEU A 123 1.42 -6.78 5.27
CA LEU A 123 1.33 -6.22 3.93
C LEU A 123 0.19 -5.20 3.87
N HIS A 124 0.48 -4.00 3.36
CA HIS A 124 -0.49 -3.00 2.95
C HIS A 124 -0.26 -2.69 1.48
N GLU A 125 -1.19 -3.06 0.58
CA GLU A 125 -0.83 -3.15 -0.83
C GLU A 125 -1.99 -2.91 -1.82
N PHE A 126 -1.60 -2.44 -3.02
CA PHE A 126 -2.42 -2.44 -4.21
C PHE A 126 -2.43 -3.83 -4.85
N VAL A 127 -3.59 -4.44 -4.95
CA VAL A 127 -3.82 -5.77 -5.53
C VAL A 127 -4.76 -5.74 -6.75
N GLY A 128 -5.05 -4.54 -7.22
CA GLY A 128 -5.91 -4.31 -8.37
C GLY A 128 -5.28 -4.76 -9.69
N PRO A 129 -5.91 -4.41 -10.83
CA PRO A 129 -5.51 -4.90 -12.15
C PRO A 129 -4.05 -4.59 -12.49
N SER A 130 -3.29 -5.62 -12.85
CA SER A 130 -1.90 -5.47 -13.28
C SER A 130 -1.77 -4.45 -14.41
N ARG A 131 -0.71 -3.61 -14.33
CA ARG A 131 -0.47 -2.52 -15.27
C ARG A 131 -1.63 -1.53 -15.35
N PHE A 132 -2.39 -1.36 -14.24
CA PHE A 132 -3.55 -0.46 -14.17
C PHE A 132 -4.54 -0.69 -15.32
N GLN A 133 -4.69 -1.95 -15.73
CA GLN A 133 -5.63 -2.32 -16.79
C GLN A 133 -7.06 -2.41 -16.22
N TRP A 134 -7.56 -1.27 -15.73
CA TRP A 134 -8.87 -1.11 -15.11
C TRP A 134 -9.97 -1.81 -15.94
N THR A 135 -10.90 -2.46 -15.28
CA THR A 135 -12.02 -3.12 -15.96
C THR A 135 -12.96 -2.10 -16.62
N ASP A 136 -13.69 -2.52 -17.64
CA ASP A 136 -14.67 -1.65 -18.29
C ASP A 136 -15.75 -1.19 -17.30
N ARG A 137 -16.07 -2.05 -16.31
CA ARG A 137 -17.05 -1.71 -15.27
C ARG A 137 -16.52 -0.62 -14.33
N GLN A 138 -15.28 -0.73 -13.85
CA GLN A 138 -14.65 0.33 -13.05
C GLN A 138 -14.67 1.67 -13.79
N LEU A 139 -14.23 1.68 -15.05
CA LEU A 139 -14.21 2.90 -15.86
C LEU A 139 -15.61 3.46 -16.09
N ALA A 140 -16.62 2.61 -16.34
CA ALA A 140 -18.00 3.04 -16.53
C ALA A 140 -18.55 3.73 -15.28
N VAL A 141 -18.33 3.17 -14.09
CA VAL A 141 -18.76 3.77 -12.82
C VAL A 141 -18.05 5.09 -12.57
N VAL A 142 -16.72 5.10 -12.62
CA VAL A 142 -15.91 6.30 -12.38
C VAL A 142 -16.27 7.43 -13.31
N ASN A 143 -16.39 7.16 -14.60
CA ASN A 143 -16.74 8.17 -15.59
C ASN A 143 -18.20 8.65 -15.49
N SER A 144 -19.10 7.80 -14.97
CA SER A 144 -20.47 8.23 -14.66
C SER A 144 -20.50 9.20 -13.49
N LEU A 145 -19.74 8.93 -12.42
CA LEU A 145 -19.60 9.84 -11.29
C LEU A 145 -18.93 11.16 -11.70
N LEU A 146 -17.87 11.10 -12.51
CA LEU A 146 -17.25 12.30 -13.05
C LEU A 146 -18.19 13.16 -13.88
N ARG A 147 -19.10 12.57 -14.66
CA ARG A 147 -20.07 13.35 -15.46
C ARG A 147 -21.00 14.18 -14.59
N ILE A 148 -21.49 13.63 -13.47
CA ILE A 148 -22.44 14.32 -12.58
C ILE A 148 -21.79 15.24 -11.56
N LEU A 149 -20.49 15.04 -11.23
CA LEU A 149 -19.76 15.89 -10.33
C LEU A 149 -19.69 17.33 -10.87
N PRO A 150 -19.94 18.38 -10.04
CA PRO A 150 -19.79 19.77 -10.47
C PRO A 150 -18.37 20.09 -10.93
N GLU A 151 -18.28 20.97 -11.94
CA GLU A 151 -16.99 21.29 -12.58
C GLU A 151 -15.96 21.88 -11.60
N LYS A 152 -16.41 22.65 -10.61
CA LYS A 152 -15.57 23.22 -9.57
C LYS A 152 -14.74 22.21 -8.78
N PHE A 153 -15.16 20.94 -8.73
CA PHE A 153 -14.44 19.85 -8.06
C PHE A 153 -13.57 19.00 -9.01
N LYS A 154 -13.47 19.39 -10.27
CA LYS A 154 -12.75 18.60 -11.28
C LYS A 154 -11.41 19.19 -11.69
N THR A 155 -11.03 20.35 -11.18
CA THR A 155 -9.74 20.95 -11.52
C THR A 155 -8.60 20.12 -10.94
N LYS A 156 -7.66 19.72 -11.78
CA LYS A 156 -6.50 18.93 -11.37
C LYS A 156 -5.51 19.81 -10.61
N TRP A 157 -4.93 19.28 -9.54
CA TRP A 157 -3.99 20.02 -8.69
C TRP A 157 -2.71 20.45 -9.41
N ALA A 158 -2.23 19.66 -10.38
CA ALA A 158 -0.94 19.91 -11.03
C ALA A 158 -1.02 20.76 -12.31
N SER A 159 -2.19 20.85 -12.97
CA SER A 159 -2.27 21.44 -14.32
C SER A 159 -3.40 22.46 -14.51
N ALA A 160 -4.25 22.67 -13.52
CA ALA A 160 -5.48 23.46 -13.63
C ALA A 160 -6.46 23.02 -14.76
N GLU A 161 -6.20 21.87 -15.40
CA GLU A 161 -7.12 21.27 -16.37
C GLU A 161 -8.31 20.64 -15.66
N ILE A 162 -9.45 20.58 -16.37
CA ILE A 162 -10.63 19.88 -15.88
C ILE A 162 -10.51 18.38 -16.15
N LYS A 163 -10.61 17.54 -15.12
CA LYS A 163 -10.68 16.08 -15.25
C LYS A 163 -12.04 15.68 -15.81
N LYS A 164 -12.07 15.32 -17.09
CA LYS A 164 -13.31 14.98 -17.81
C LYS A 164 -13.59 13.50 -17.80
N GLU A 165 -12.56 12.68 -17.87
CA GLU A 165 -12.67 11.24 -18.03
C GLU A 165 -11.41 10.55 -17.52
N VAL A 166 -11.56 9.29 -17.07
CA VAL A 166 -10.47 8.36 -16.74
C VAL A 166 -10.38 7.33 -17.84
N PHE A 167 -9.17 7.12 -18.33
CA PHE A 167 -8.86 6.14 -19.37
C PHE A 167 -7.94 5.04 -18.82
N ARG A 168 -8.05 3.87 -19.40
CA ARG A 168 -7.06 2.81 -19.19
C ARG A 168 -5.73 3.26 -19.78
N PRO A 169 -4.64 3.26 -18.99
CA PRO A 169 -3.35 3.64 -19.53
C PRO A 169 -2.90 2.65 -20.60
N SER A 170 -2.25 3.12 -21.67
CA SER A 170 -1.66 2.20 -22.63
C SER A 170 -0.48 1.47 -22.01
N ARG A 171 -0.35 0.15 -22.27
CA ARG A 171 0.75 -0.68 -21.75
C ARG A 171 2.13 -0.15 -22.17
N TRP A 172 2.25 0.42 -23.38
CA TRP A 172 3.48 1.06 -23.86
C TRP A 172 3.86 2.28 -23.03
N ARG A 173 2.89 3.13 -22.73
CA ARG A 173 3.11 4.33 -21.90
C ARG A 173 3.57 3.94 -20.48
N MET A 174 2.96 2.93 -19.89
CA MET A 174 3.35 2.42 -18.58
C MET A 174 4.77 1.86 -18.59
N HIS A 175 5.08 1.02 -19.57
CA HIS A 175 6.44 0.46 -19.71
C HIS A 175 7.51 1.53 -19.89
N TYR A 176 7.19 2.64 -20.55
CA TYR A 176 8.14 3.73 -20.77
C TYR A 176 8.30 4.63 -19.53
N ASN A 177 7.21 4.95 -18.82
CA ASN A 177 7.23 5.87 -17.68
C ASN A 177 7.71 5.20 -16.39
N ASP A 178 7.19 4.02 -16.09
CA ASP A 178 7.61 3.17 -14.97
C ASP A 178 7.46 1.70 -15.35
N PRO A 179 8.55 1.04 -15.77
CA PRO A 179 8.50 -0.36 -16.16
C PRO A 179 8.18 -1.31 -15.01
N SER A 180 8.35 -0.88 -13.74
CA SER A 180 8.07 -1.70 -12.56
C SER A 180 6.64 -1.58 -12.04
N GLU A 181 5.88 -0.55 -12.47
CA GLU A 181 4.58 -0.22 -11.91
C GLU A 181 3.53 -1.32 -12.12
N ALA A 182 2.99 -1.84 -11.04
CA ALA A 182 1.89 -2.80 -11.01
C ALA A 182 2.04 -4.00 -11.97
N MET A 183 3.28 -4.56 -12.06
CA MET A 183 3.56 -5.64 -13.03
C MET A 183 2.70 -6.88 -12.80
N GLU A 184 2.63 -7.33 -11.56
CA GLU A 184 1.96 -8.57 -11.14
C GLU A 184 0.93 -8.33 -10.02
N SER A 185 0.45 -7.09 -9.83
CA SER A 185 -0.41 -6.72 -8.72
C SER A 185 -1.65 -7.60 -8.56
N SER A 186 -2.31 -7.98 -9.67
CA SER A 186 -3.46 -8.89 -9.65
C SER A 186 -3.14 -10.32 -9.20
N HIS A 187 -1.87 -10.70 -9.12
CA HIS A 187 -1.43 -12.01 -8.67
C HIS A 187 -0.97 -12.03 -7.20
N ILE A 188 -0.87 -10.87 -6.55
CA ILE A 188 -0.33 -10.78 -5.18
C ILE A 188 -1.08 -11.69 -4.21
N LEU A 189 -2.41 -11.63 -4.17
CA LEU A 189 -3.20 -12.47 -3.25
C LEU A 189 -3.00 -13.97 -3.49
N SER A 190 -2.99 -14.40 -4.74
CA SER A 190 -2.77 -15.82 -5.07
C SER A 190 -1.34 -16.27 -4.71
N GLN A 191 -0.36 -15.42 -4.92
CA GLN A 191 1.03 -15.71 -4.55
C GLN A 191 1.23 -15.69 -3.02
N LEU A 192 0.59 -14.79 -2.30
CA LEU A 192 0.58 -14.82 -0.83
C LEU A 192 0.07 -16.16 -0.30
N ALA A 193 -1.05 -16.65 -0.84
CA ALA A 193 -1.62 -17.93 -0.42
C ALA A 193 -0.73 -19.15 -0.72
N ILE A 194 0.22 -19.05 -1.65
CA ILE A 194 1.22 -20.10 -1.91
C ILE A 194 2.30 -20.10 -0.83
N HIS A 195 2.82 -18.94 -0.44
CA HIS A 195 3.99 -18.79 0.43
C HIS A 195 3.66 -18.69 1.91
N PHE A 196 2.45 -18.22 2.26
CA PHE A 196 2.05 -17.88 3.62
C PHE A 196 0.66 -18.41 3.96
N ASP A 197 0.39 -18.55 5.25
CA ASP A 197 -0.95 -18.69 5.79
C ASP A 197 -1.47 -17.29 6.11
N ILE A 198 -2.56 -16.86 5.43
CA ILE A 198 -3.19 -15.57 5.64
C ILE A 198 -4.03 -15.64 6.91
N VAL A 199 -3.60 -14.94 7.98
CA VAL A 199 -4.27 -14.92 9.29
C VAL A 199 -5.38 -13.88 9.31
N GLU A 200 -5.13 -12.74 8.68
CA GLU A 200 -6.11 -11.65 8.57
C GLU A 200 -5.99 -10.99 7.20
N LEU A 201 -7.14 -10.73 6.59
CA LEU A 201 -7.23 -9.99 5.32
C LEU A 201 -8.33 -8.94 5.47
N LYS A 202 -7.96 -7.68 5.26
CA LYS A 202 -8.89 -6.56 5.20
C LYS A 202 -8.85 -5.92 3.82
N GLU A 203 -9.94 -6.02 3.12
CA GLU A 203 -10.19 -5.29 1.88
C GLU A 203 -10.78 -3.92 2.24
N TYR A 204 -10.26 -2.83 1.67
CA TYR A 204 -10.73 -1.49 2.04
C TYR A 204 -11.05 -0.59 0.84
N GLY A 205 -11.18 -1.17 -0.33
CA GLY A 205 -11.69 -0.48 -1.52
C GLY A 205 -10.59 0.11 -2.40
N GLY A 206 -10.79 1.36 -2.78
CA GLY A 206 -9.93 2.07 -3.74
C GLY A 206 -10.23 1.73 -5.20
N THR A 207 -11.17 0.85 -5.46
CA THR A 207 -11.50 0.39 -6.82
C THR A 207 -12.23 1.46 -7.66
N VAL A 208 -12.96 2.37 -6.99
CA VAL A 208 -13.60 3.54 -7.60
C VAL A 208 -12.93 4.82 -7.12
N LEU A 209 -12.74 4.95 -5.81
CA LEU A 209 -12.24 6.17 -5.17
C LEU A 209 -10.83 6.53 -5.64
N HIS A 210 -9.92 5.59 -5.77
CA HIS A 210 -8.56 5.85 -6.24
C HIS A 210 -8.58 6.50 -7.63
N LEU A 211 -9.32 5.90 -8.57
CA LEU A 211 -9.42 6.43 -9.93
C LEU A 211 -10.16 7.76 -9.98
N LEU A 212 -11.27 7.85 -9.26
CA LEU A 212 -12.13 9.03 -9.27
C LEU A 212 -11.42 10.24 -8.68
N LEU A 213 -10.76 10.08 -7.54
CA LEU A 213 -10.15 11.18 -6.78
C LEU A 213 -8.71 11.50 -7.18
N TYR A 214 -8.05 10.62 -7.93
CA TYR A 214 -6.70 10.92 -8.43
C TYR A 214 -6.66 12.28 -9.13
N GLU A 215 -5.70 13.13 -8.80
CA GLU A 215 -5.51 14.53 -9.23
C GLU A 215 -6.57 15.54 -8.74
N ILE A 216 -7.70 15.13 -8.15
CA ILE A 216 -8.76 16.05 -7.69
C ILE A 216 -9.09 15.92 -6.20
N ALA A 217 -8.42 15.03 -5.46
CA ALA A 217 -8.68 14.78 -4.03
C ALA A 217 -8.59 16.05 -3.16
N HIS A 218 -7.78 17.03 -3.55
CA HIS A 218 -7.61 18.31 -2.81
C HIS A 218 -8.89 19.15 -2.70
N HIS A 219 -9.91 18.87 -3.52
CA HIS A 219 -11.22 19.53 -3.42
C HIS A 219 -12.09 18.96 -2.30
N PHE A 220 -11.73 17.80 -1.76
CA PHE A 220 -12.54 17.05 -0.79
C PHE A 220 -11.95 17.08 0.62
N LEU A 221 -11.29 18.20 0.96
CA LEU A 221 -10.79 18.43 2.31
C LEU A 221 -11.95 18.83 3.25
N PRO A 222 -11.82 18.56 4.58
CA PRO A 222 -12.84 18.93 5.55
C PRO A 222 -13.13 20.44 5.53
N GLY A 223 -14.42 20.80 5.71
CA GLY A 223 -14.86 22.18 5.83
C GLY A 223 -15.69 22.72 4.65
N ASP A 224 -15.82 21.98 3.55
CA ASP A 224 -16.79 22.26 2.50
C ASP A 224 -17.94 21.25 2.56
N PRO A 225 -19.16 21.63 3.04
CA PRO A 225 -20.28 20.71 3.18
C PRO A 225 -20.77 20.09 1.87
N GLU A 226 -20.53 20.75 0.73
CA GLU A 226 -20.88 20.17 -0.57
C GLU A 226 -19.85 19.12 -0.99
N ALA A 227 -18.57 19.38 -0.80
CA ALA A 227 -17.50 18.41 -1.04
C ALA A 227 -17.68 17.14 -0.16
N GLU A 228 -18.01 17.34 1.12
CA GLU A 228 -18.27 16.23 2.05
C GLU A 228 -19.45 15.35 1.61
N LYS A 229 -20.53 15.95 1.09
CA LYS A 229 -21.67 15.19 0.54
C LYS A 229 -21.29 14.36 -0.68
N TRP A 230 -20.49 14.94 -1.58
CA TRP A 230 -20.01 14.22 -2.75
C TRP A 230 -19.07 13.07 -2.34
N LEU A 231 -18.18 13.33 -1.40
CA LEU A 231 -17.27 12.31 -0.90
C LEU A 231 -18.04 11.16 -0.24
N ALA A 232 -19.04 11.46 0.59
CA ALA A 232 -19.91 10.46 1.20
C ALA A 232 -20.65 9.61 0.16
N LEU A 233 -21.16 10.23 -0.89
CA LEU A 233 -21.79 9.50 -2.01
C LEU A 233 -20.80 8.56 -2.71
N PHE A 234 -19.57 9.00 -2.91
CA PHE A 234 -18.56 8.18 -3.57
C PHE A 234 -18.17 6.96 -2.72
N PHE A 235 -18.04 7.12 -1.42
CA PHE A 235 -17.83 6.01 -0.49
C PHE A 235 -19.01 5.03 -0.53
N GLU A 236 -20.25 5.51 -0.48
CA GLU A 236 -21.45 4.67 -0.53
C GLU A 236 -21.51 3.86 -1.83
N VAL A 237 -21.20 4.48 -2.98
CA VAL A 237 -21.16 3.77 -4.27
C VAL A 237 -20.09 2.69 -4.26
N GLU A 238 -18.89 2.97 -3.79
CA GLU A 238 -17.83 1.97 -3.72
C GLU A 238 -18.21 0.83 -2.77
N ASP A 239 -18.71 1.15 -1.57
CA ASP A 239 -19.14 0.16 -0.57
C ASP A 239 -20.22 -0.78 -1.12
N ILE A 240 -21.20 -0.27 -1.84
CA ILE A 240 -22.23 -1.10 -2.49
C ILE A 240 -21.61 -2.06 -3.50
N LEU A 241 -20.70 -1.58 -4.34
CA LEU A 241 -20.07 -2.40 -5.38
C LEU A 241 -19.19 -3.51 -4.79
N LEU A 242 -18.49 -3.22 -3.68
CA LEU A 242 -17.69 -4.19 -2.94
C LEU A 242 -18.58 -5.21 -2.23
N GLN A 243 -19.61 -4.78 -1.50
CA GLN A 243 -20.53 -5.64 -0.74
C GLN A 243 -21.34 -6.58 -1.64
N THR A 244 -21.70 -6.14 -2.83
CA THR A 244 -22.38 -6.98 -3.82
C THR A 244 -21.45 -7.91 -4.58
N GLY A 245 -20.14 -7.77 -4.41
CA GLY A 245 -19.13 -8.51 -5.16
C GLY A 245 -19.07 -8.15 -6.65
N GLU A 246 -19.66 -7.01 -7.04
CA GLU A 246 -19.63 -6.56 -8.43
C GLU A 246 -18.23 -6.09 -8.85
N LEU A 247 -17.50 -5.45 -7.94
CA LEU A 247 -16.08 -5.11 -8.09
C LEU A 247 -15.29 -5.63 -6.89
N PRO A 248 -14.09 -6.18 -7.09
CA PRO A 248 -13.19 -6.52 -6.00
C PRO A 248 -12.52 -5.25 -5.43
N SER A 249 -11.99 -5.34 -4.23
CA SER A 249 -11.13 -4.31 -3.66
C SER A 249 -9.78 -4.26 -4.38
N ASP A 250 -9.32 -3.06 -4.73
CA ASP A 250 -7.99 -2.86 -5.31
C ASP A 250 -6.90 -2.68 -4.25
N HIS A 251 -7.27 -2.53 -2.97
CA HIS A 251 -6.31 -2.38 -1.88
C HIS A 251 -6.66 -3.28 -0.70
N ILE A 252 -5.61 -3.79 -0.06
CA ILE A 252 -5.72 -4.68 1.09
C ILE A 252 -4.73 -4.32 2.20
N VAL A 253 -5.09 -4.75 3.41
CA VAL A 253 -4.12 -5.00 4.48
C VAL A 253 -4.20 -6.48 4.81
N ALA A 254 -3.06 -7.16 4.83
CA ALA A 254 -2.97 -8.57 5.18
C ALA A 254 -1.94 -8.80 6.29
N VAL A 255 -2.25 -9.74 7.18
CA VAL A 255 -1.32 -10.30 8.15
C VAL A 255 -1.18 -11.78 7.86
N CYS A 256 0.03 -12.22 7.64
CA CYS A 256 0.35 -13.58 7.24
C CYS A 256 1.39 -14.19 8.20
N THR A 257 1.42 -15.53 8.27
CA THR A 257 2.48 -16.30 8.96
C THR A 257 3.18 -17.21 7.97
N THR A 258 4.42 -17.58 8.27
CA THR A 258 5.14 -18.61 7.50
C THR A 258 4.40 -19.95 7.59
N LYS A 259 4.36 -20.67 6.47
CA LYS A 259 3.86 -22.05 6.41
C LYS A 259 4.78 -23.02 7.12
#